data_1aeda78852c4386f0da07100eba36342
#
_entry.id   1aeda78852c4386f0da07100eba36342
#
_cell.length_a   1.000
_cell.length_b   1.000
_cell.length_c   1.000
_cell.angle_alpha   90.00
_cell.angle_beta   90.00
_cell.angle_gamma   90.00
#
_symmetry.space_group_name_H-M   'P 1'
#
loop_
_entity.id
_entity.type
_entity.pdbx_description
1 polymer ?
#
loop_
_entity_poly.entity_id
_entity_poly.type
_entity_poly.pdbx_seq_one_letter_code
_entity_poly.pdbx_strand_id
1 'polypeptide(L)'
;MQATIPAPGAPLAISALDQFVFGTAPQPVRCGRGVVAGGGTVIPEINFTLPPIDINPSTWPEIRRHYREMIDGVCQRAVELEVPALLVEFETLPPMTLNPAWGLELTALLAQRLRHYHDQHGLKNALRLTPNDNRDHERPARMRRGVYWDKMLEFFEQAAGAGADLLAIESTGGKEISDEALMNADLRALLFALGVLAPRDMEFLWRALVTICARTGLVASGDTACGFGNTAMVLAEQKLVPRVLAAVVRVASVPRSLVAYRMGAVGPSKDCAYEGPYLKAIAGVPIAMEGRTAACAHLSPVGNIAQAVCDCWSNESVQNVRLLSANAPTVSLEQLAYDCRLLNAATAHSPADARRLRDWLVDSDAARDPQAHVLRPDVVLQLARRIGSEATPYRQTRCAMIAAVDELERAQREGELELPPREGRWLHALKQQADALPETEQGLIDQMLPAIDPAKVLLAEYGL
;
A
#
# COMPACT_ATOMS: atom_id res chain seq x y z
N MET A 1 -4.11 13.66 -15.90
CA MET A 1 -4.63 12.55 -16.74
C MET A 1 -5.33 11.60 -15.81
N GLN A 2 -6.56 11.25 -16.01
CA GLN A 2 -7.24 10.22 -15.22
C GLN A 2 -6.66 8.86 -15.64
N ALA A 3 -6.31 8.01 -14.67
CA ALA A 3 -5.96 6.63 -14.96
C ALA A 3 -7.17 5.94 -15.60
N THR A 4 -6.96 5.34 -16.76
CA THR A 4 -8.03 4.60 -17.43
C THR A 4 -7.95 3.17 -16.92
N ILE A 5 -8.69 2.86 -15.85
CA ILE A 5 -8.81 1.46 -15.43
C ILE A 5 -9.62 0.73 -16.49
N PRO A 6 -9.15 -0.45 -16.92
CA PRO A 6 -9.89 -1.29 -17.81
C PRO A 6 -11.29 -1.59 -17.26
N ALA A 7 -12.32 -1.49 -18.10
CA ALA A 7 -13.65 -1.95 -17.74
C ALA A 7 -13.62 -3.44 -17.34
N PRO A 8 -14.56 -3.94 -16.54
CA PRO A 8 -14.66 -5.35 -16.23
C PRO A 8 -14.59 -6.21 -17.50
N GLY A 9 -13.71 -7.22 -17.49
CA GLY A 9 -13.45 -8.07 -18.67
C GLY A 9 -12.49 -7.50 -19.71
N ALA A 10 -11.98 -6.28 -19.53
CA ALA A 10 -10.95 -5.74 -20.40
C ALA A 10 -9.58 -6.42 -20.17
N PRO A 11 -8.68 -6.40 -21.17
CA PRO A 11 -7.32 -6.92 -20.99
C PRO A 11 -6.59 -6.21 -19.84
N LEU A 12 -5.74 -6.96 -19.11
CA LEU A 12 -4.84 -6.36 -18.13
C LEU A 12 -3.95 -5.30 -18.77
N ALA A 13 -3.59 -4.27 -18.02
CA ALA A 13 -2.61 -3.27 -18.46
C ALA A 13 -1.22 -3.92 -18.71
N ILE A 14 -0.86 -4.94 -17.93
CA ILE A 14 0.28 -5.81 -18.17
C ILE A 14 -0.25 -7.25 -18.29
N SER A 15 -0.18 -7.84 -19.46
CA SER A 15 -0.69 -9.20 -19.73
C SER A 15 0.41 -10.24 -19.97
N ALA A 16 1.65 -9.80 -20.18
CA ALA A 16 2.79 -10.65 -20.47
C ALA A 16 3.87 -10.53 -19.40
N LEU A 17 4.45 -11.67 -19.03
CA LEU A 17 5.44 -11.75 -17.94
C LEU A 17 6.73 -10.98 -18.26
N ASP A 18 7.12 -10.91 -19.53
CA ASP A 18 8.30 -10.17 -19.96
C ASP A 18 8.19 -8.65 -19.81
N GLN A 19 6.96 -8.12 -19.74
CA GLN A 19 6.66 -6.72 -19.48
C GLN A 19 6.54 -6.41 -17.98
N PHE A 20 6.40 -7.42 -17.13
CA PHE A 20 6.16 -7.25 -15.71
C PHE A 20 7.48 -7.28 -14.93
N VAL A 21 8.11 -6.12 -14.83
CA VAL A 21 9.41 -5.91 -14.21
C VAL A 21 9.44 -4.58 -13.47
N PHE A 22 10.40 -4.41 -12.58
CA PHE A 22 10.60 -3.18 -11.81
C PHE A 22 10.93 -1.96 -12.70
N GLY A 23 10.62 -0.78 -12.21
CA GLY A 23 10.98 0.52 -12.78
C GLY A 23 10.09 1.00 -13.91
N THR A 24 9.22 0.16 -14.48
CA THR A 24 8.39 0.51 -15.63
C THR A 24 6.94 0.18 -15.39
N ALA A 25 6.07 1.18 -15.49
CA ALA A 25 4.62 1.04 -15.45
C ALA A 25 3.98 1.52 -16.76
N PRO A 26 2.88 0.89 -17.24
CA PRO A 26 2.16 1.34 -18.43
C PRO A 26 1.70 2.80 -18.39
N GLN A 27 1.36 3.30 -17.19
CA GLN A 27 0.90 4.66 -16.95
C GLN A 27 1.86 5.38 -16.00
N PRO A 28 3.06 5.82 -16.45
CA PRO A 28 4.02 6.49 -15.59
C PRO A 28 3.47 7.83 -15.10
N VAL A 29 3.77 8.19 -13.86
CA VAL A 29 3.26 9.39 -13.20
C VAL A 29 4.38 10.41 -13.00
N ARG A 30 4.14 11.64 -13.45
CA ARG A 30 5.01 12.81 -13.18
C ARG A 30 4.48 13.55 -11.97
N CYS A 31 5.37 13.84 -11.02
CA CYS A 31 5.02 14.58 -9.82
C CYS A 31 6.19 15.43 -9.31
N GLY A 32 5.88 16.34 -8.42
CA GLY A 32 6.83 17.19 -7.76
C GLY A 32 7.83 17.88 -8.70
N ARG A 33 9.08 17.89 -8.30
CA ARG A 33 10.19 18.55 -9.00
C ARG A 33 10.95 17.54 -9.86
N GLY A 34 10.32 17.13 -10.96
CA GLY A 34 10.94 16.28 -11.98
C GLY A 34 10.97 14.77 -11.68
N VAL A 35 10.20 14.29 -10.70
CA VAL A 35 10.04 12.86 -10.43
C VAL A 35 9.14 12.21 -11.47
N VAL A 36 9.52 11.03 -11.94
CA VAL A 36 8.71 10.18 -12.83
C VAL A 36 8.69 8.77 -12.26
N ALA A 37 7.60 8.39 -11.61
CA ALA A 37 7.40 7.03 -11.12
C ALA A 37 6.94 6.11 -12.26
N GLY A 38 7.55 4.93 -12.39
CA GLY A 38 7.25 3.97 -13.46
C GLY A 38 7.80 4.35 -14.84
N GLY A 39 8.71 5.33 -14.90
CA GLY A 39 9.29 5.86 -16.16
C GLY A 39 10.56 5.16 -16.65
N GLY A 40 10.88 3.97 -16.18
CA GLY A 40 12.06 3.20 -16.56
C GLY A 40 13.17 3.17 -15.49
N THR A 41 12.97 3.82 -14.35
CA THR A 41 13.93 3.90 -13.24
C THR A 41 13.24 3.63 -11.94
N VAL A 42 13.79 2.71 -11.12
CA VAL A 42 13.36 2.53 -9.74
C VAL A 42 13.96 3.64 -8.89
N ILE A 43 13.13 4.34 -8.15
CA ILE A 43 13.54 5.45 -7.28
C ILE A 43 13.34 5.08 -5.81
N PRO A 44 14.23 5.54 -4.91
CA PRO A 44 14.01 5.37 -3.47
C PRO A 44 12.86 6.26 -2.99
N GLU A 45 12.10 5.72 -2.05
CA GLU A 45 11.10 6.44 -1.28
C GLU A 45 11.42 6.30 0.21
N ILE A 46 11.44 7.39 0.94
CA ILE A 46 11.60 7.39 2.38
C ILE A 46 10.26 7.71 3.04
N ASN A 47 9.82 6.82 3.91
CA ASN A 47 8.70 7.07 4.81
C ASN A 47 9.24 7.46 6.20
N PHE A 48 8.58 8.42 6.82
CA PHE A 48 8.99 8.96 8.12
C PHE A 48 8.00 8.58 9.21
N THR A 49 8.47 7.75 10.14
CA THR A 49 7.74 7.43 11.36
C THR A 49 8.30 8.21 12.53
N LEU A 50 7.42 8.80 13.34
CA LEU A 50 7.84 9.44 14.59
C LEU A 50 8.35 8.41 15.61
N PRO A 51 9.38 8.80 16.38
CA PRO A 51 9.70 8.10 17.61
C PRO A 51 8.52 8.19 18.58
N PRO A 52 8.49 7.36 19.63
CA PRO A 52 7.44 7.41 20.65
C PRO A 52 7.58 8.68 21.52
N ILE A 53 7.22 9.83 20.93
CA ILE A 53 7.14 11.13 21.59
C ILE A 53 5.69 11.53 21.61
N ASP A 54 5.18 11.91 22.77
CA ASP A 54 3.85 12.47 22.90
C ASP A 54 3.74 13.76 22.08
N ILE A 55 2.72 13.85 21.23
CA ILE A 55 2.51 15.02 20.38
C ILE A 55 1.64 16.02 21.13
N ASN A 56 2.26 17.08 21.65
CA ASN A 56 1.61 18.13 22.40
C ASN A 56 2.38 19.47 22.24
N PRO A 57 1.84 20.60 22.71
CA PRO A 57 2.51 21.90 22.52
C PRO A 57 3.91 21.98 23.13
N SER A 58 4.21 21.26 24.21
CA SER A 58 5.53 21.31 24.85
C SER A 58 6.59 20.53 24.12
N THR A 59 6.24 19.46 23.42
CA THR A 59 7.14 18.60 22.63
C THR A 59 7.22 19.05 21.15
N TRP A 60 6.30 19.90 20.70
CA TRP A 60 6.24 20.32 19.30
C TRP A 60 7.54 20.92 18.72
N PRO A 61 8.27 21.78 19.45
CA PRO A 61 9.58 22.29 18.97
C PRO A 61 10.59 21.16 18.71
N GLU A 62 10.60 20.13 19.54
CA GLU A 62 11.47 18.97 19.38
C GLU A 62 11.07 18.13 18.18
N ILE A 63 9.79 17.87 17.98
CA ILE A 63 9.24 17.17 16.82
C ILE A 63 9.67 17.86 15.52
N ARG A 64 9.49 19.18 15.43
CA ARG A 64 9.92 19.98 14.28
C ARG A 64 11.42 19.88 14.01
N ARG A 65 12.24 19.88 15.06
CA ARG A 65 13.69 19.72 14.95
C ARG A 65 14.03 18.34 14.38
N HIS A 66 13.42 17.27 14.85
CA HIS A 66 13.61 15.92 14.33
C HIS A 66 13.28 15.82 12.84
N TYR A 67 12.14 16.34 12.42
CA TYR A 67 11.76 16.33 11.00
C TYR A 67 12.73 17.13 10.14
N ARG A 68 13.23 18.25 10.63
CA ARG A 68 14.25 19.05 9.92
C ARG A 68 15.58 18.31 9.79
N GLU A 69 16.10 17.79 10.89
CA GLU A 69 17.37 17.05 10.90
C GLU A 69 17.33 15.83 9.97
N MET A 70 16.21 15.12 9.98
CA MET A 70 15.99 13.96 9.16
C MET A 70 15.94 14.30 7.68
N ILE A 71 15.08 15.24 7.27
CA ILE A 71 14.95 15.58 5.85
C ILE A 71 16.26 16.16 5.29
N ASP A 72 17.00 16.94 6.08
CA ASP A 72 18.30 17.45 5.68
C ASP A 72 19.31 16.33 5.51
N GLY A 73 19.39 15.38 6.46
CA GLY A 73 20.29 14.24 6.37
C GLY A 73 19.96 13.33 5.16
N VAL A 74 18.68 13.05 4.93
CA VAL A 74 18.21 12.25 3.80
C VAL A 74 18.54 12.94 2.46
N CYS A 75 18.22 14.22 2.30
CA CYS A 75 18.47 14.94 1.06
C CYS A 75 19.98 15.13 0.79
N GLN A 76 20.76 15.47 1.81
CA GLN A 76 22.21 15.57 1.68
C GLN A 76 22.80 14.25 1.20
N ARG A 77 22.38 13.13 1.82
CA ARG A 77 22.89 11.82 1.44
C ARG A 77 22.42 11.40 0.05
N ALA A 78 21.19 11.76 -0.36
CA ALA A 78 20.70 11.53 -1.71
C ALA A 78 21.55 12.25 -2.77
N VAL A 79 21.97 13.49 -2.49
CA VAL A 79 22.88 14.26 -3.36
C VAL A 79 24.24 13.59 -3.45
N GLU A 80 24.84 13.22 -2.32
CA GLU A 80 26.17 12.56 -2.26
C GLU A 80 26.20 11.23 -3.01
N LEU A 81 25.09 10.49 -2.98
CA LEU A 81 24.94 9.21 -3.66
C LEU A 81 24.45 9.34 -5.12
N GLU A 82 24.25 10.55 -5.62
CA GLU A 82 23.76 10.82 -6.97
C GLU A 82 22.44 10.08 -7.28
N VAL A 83 21.51 10.09 -6.31
CA VAL A 83 20.20 9.46 -6.46
C VAL A 83 19.44 10.14 -7.60
N PRO A 84 18.89 9.41 -8.58
CA PRO A 84 18.29 10.00 -9.77
C PRO A 84 17.03 10.82 -9.48
N ALA A 85 16.28 10.42 -8.45
CA ALA A 85 15.13 11.11 -7.90
C ALA A 85 14.81 10.56 -6.51
N LEU A 86 14.15 11.34 -5.66
CA LEU A 86 13.74 10.95 -4.30
C LEU A 86 12.26 11.21 -4.11
N LEU A 87 11.51 10.21 -3.70
CA LEU A 87 10.17 10.38 -3.16
C LEU A 87 10.26 10.39 -1.64
N VAL A 88 9.57 11.35 -1.03
CA VAL A 88 9.47 11.46 0.42
C VAL A 88 8.01 11.33 0.80
N GLU A 89 7.70 10.37 1.65
CA GLU A 89 6.38 10.24 2.24
C GLU A 89 6.37 10.82 3.65
N PHE A 90 5.41 11.65 3.92
CA PHE A 90 5.08 12.14 5.24
C PHE A 90 3.72 11.58 5.67
N GLU A 91 3.79 10.60 6.53
CA GLU A 91 2.62 10.02 7.17
C GLU A 91 2.35 10.75 8.48
N THR A 92 1.16 11.34 8.61
CA THR A 92 0.80 12.05 9.83
C THR A 92 0.28 11.07 10.88
N LEU A 93 0.63 11.34 12.13
CA LEU A 93 0.00 10.65 13.26
C LEU A 93 -1.36 11.29 13.62
N PRO A 94 -2.24 10.57 14.32
CA PRO A 94 -3.58 11.06 14.66
C PRO A 94 -3.65 12.48 15.23
N PRO A 95 -2.80 12.88 16.19
CA PRO A 95 -2.85 14.25 16.71
C PRO A 95 -2.53 15.33 15.66
N MET A 96 -1.73 15.00 14.63
CA MET A 96 -1.38 15.93 13.54
C MET A 96 -2.52 16.08 12.54
N THR A 97 -3.28 15.03 12.29
CA THR A 97 -4.48 15.08 11.44
C THR A 97 -5.63 15.77 12.17
N LEU A 98 -5.81 15.52 13.46
CA LEU A 98 -6.83 16.17 14.30
C LEU A 98 -6.57 17.65 14.55
N ASN A 99 -5.30 18.06 14.53
CA ASN A 99 -4.88 19.45 14.51
C ASN A 99 -4.19 19.77 13.19
N PRO A 100 -4.92 20.10 12.13
CA PRO A 100 -4.37 20.32 10.79
C PRO A 100 -3.21 21.31 10.77
N ALA A 101 -3.21 22.32 11.65
CA ALA A 101 -2.12 23.30 11.71
C ALA A 101 -0.76 22.65 11.96
N TRP A 102 -0.68 21.62 12.79
CA TRP A 102 0.57 20.91 13.06
C TRP A 102 1.04 20.08 11.86
N GLY A 103 0.14 19.28 11.29
CA GLY A 103 0.48 18.49 10.10
C GLY A 103 0.88 19.37 8.91
N LEU A 104 0.18 20.48 8.68
CA LEU A 104 0.48 21.42 7.62
C LEU A 104 1.80 22.17 7.85
N GLU A 105 2.14 22.50 9.09
CA GLU A 105 3.43 23.11 9.43
C GLU A 105 4.61 22.18 9.10
N LEU A 106 4.50 20.88 9.42
CA LEU A 106 5.51 19.88 9.05
C LEU A 106 5.55 19.65 7.55
N THR A 107 4.41 19.58 6.89
CA THR A 107 4.34 19.49 5.42
C THR A 107 5.08 20.67 4.77
N ALA A 108 4.85 21.90 5.25
CA ALA A 108 5.51 23.08 4.73
C ALA A 108 7.02 23.06 5.00
N LEU A 109 7.45 22.60 6.17
CA LEU A 109 8.87 22.43 6.51
C LEU A 109 9.55 21.45 5.55
N LEU A 110 8.96 20.26 5.34
CA LEU A 110 9.50 19.25 4.44
C LEU A 110 9.55 19.75 2.99
N ALA A 111 8.46 20.34 2.51
CA ALA A 111 8.38 20.92 1.17
C ALA A 111 9.43 22.02 0.94
N GLN A 112 9.68 22.89 1.93
CA GLN A 112 10.70 23.92 1.87
C GLN A 112 12.09 23.32 1.75
N ARG A 113 12.40 22.28 2.53
CA ARG A 113 13.73 21.63 2.47
C ARG A 113 13.93 20.90 1.16
N LEU A 114 12.93 20.16 0.68
CA LEU A 114 12.96 19.48 -0.62
C LEU A 114 13.19 20.47 -1.77
N ARG A 115 12.51 21.62 -1.74
CA ARG A 115 12.74 22.70 -2.73
C ARG A 115 14.15 23.22 -2.66
N HIS A 116 14.70 23.49 -1.46
CA HIS A 116 16.07 23.94 -1.26
C HIS A 116 17.08 22.98 -1.93
N TYR A 117 16.97 21.68 -1.69
CA TYR A 117 17.88 20.70 -2.30
C TYR A 117 17.70 20.55 -3.82
N HIS A 118 16.49 20.77 -4.31
CA HIS A 118 16.26 20.87 -5.76
C HIS A 118 16.97 22.07 -6.36
N ASP A 119 16.78 23.26 -5.78
CA ASP A 119 17.29 24.53 -6.31
C ASP A 119 18.83 24.62 -6.22
N GLN A 120 19.43 24.07 -5.15
CA GLN A 120 20.88 24.14 -4.94
C GLN A 120 21.65 22.99 -5.57
N HIS A 121 21.07 21.81 -5.67
CA HIS A 121 21.78 20.58 -6.07
C HIS A 121 21.12 19.84 -7.24
N GLY A 122 19.99 20.33 -7.76
CA GLY A 122 19.29 19.66 -8.84
C GLY A 122 18.59 18.35 -8.45
N LEU A 123 18.48 18.04 -7.14
CA LEU A 123 17.84 16.82 -6.67
C LEU A 123 16.38 16.81 -7.07
N LYS A 124 16.00 15.91 -7.98
CA LYS A 124 14.58 15.68 -8.32
C LYS A 124 13.89 15.06 -7.13
N ASN A 125 12.78 15.65 -6.69
CA ASN A 125 12.05 15.14 -5.53
C ASN A 125 10.56 15.45 -5.57
N ALA A 126 9.79 14.70 -4.78
CA ALA A 126 8.38 14.94 -4.54
C ALA A 126 8.01 14.60 -3.09
N LEU A 127 7.01 15.29 -2.56
CA LEU A 127 6.46 15.06 -1.23
C LEU A 127 5.07 14.42 -1.35
N ARG A 128 4.96 13.16 -0.90
CA ARG A 128 3.70 12.46 -0.69
C ARG A 128 3.21 12.74 0.72
N LEU A 129 2.01 13.26 0.85
CA LEU A 129 1.33 13.46 2.12
C LEU A 129 0.29 12.36 2.31
N THR A 130 0.41 11.63 3.41
CA THR A 130 -0.49 10.53 3.80
C THR A 130 -1.09 10.82 5.17
N PRO A 131 -2.19 11.58 5.26
CA PRO A 131 -2.88 11.76 6.52
C PRO A 131 -3.41 10.44 7.06
N ASN A 132 -3.28 10.27 8.37
CA ASN A 132 -3.87 9.12 9.06
C ASN A 132 -5.41 9.16 8.96
N ASP A 133 -6.03 8.02 8.71
CA ASP A 133 -7.50 7.91 8.72
C ASP A 133 -8.02 7.86 10.14
N ASN A 134 -8.43 9.01 10.65
CA ASN A 134 -8.92 9.14 12.02
C ASN A 134 -10.42 8.82 12.17
N ARG A 135 -11.13 8.50 11.09
CA ARG A 135 -12.59 8.27 11.13
C ARG A 135 -12.96 7.06 12.00
N ASP A 136 -12.05 6.14 12.18
CA ASP A 136 -12.22 4.96 13.03
C ASP A 136 -11.87 5.18 14.50
N HIS A 137 -11.49 6.40 14.92
CA HIS A 137 -11.22 6.72 16.34
C HIS A 137 -12.50 6.88 17.17
N GLU A 138 -13.63 7.17 16.52
CA GLU A 138 -14.93 7.16 17.16
C GLU A 138 -15.52 5.74 17.16
N ARG A 139 -16.17 5.34 18.23
CA ARG A 139 -16.79 4.02 18.33
C ARG A 139 -18.28 4.14 18.62
N PRO A 140 -19.16 3.65 17.74
CA PRO A 140 -18.90 3.12 16.40
C PRO A 140 -18.42 4.20 15.43
N ALA A 141 -17.58 3.81 14.45
CA ALA A 141 -16.98 4.74 13.51
C ALA A 141 -18.02 5.46 12.62
N ARG A 142 -17.83 6.78 12.44
CA ARG A 142 -18.63 7.60 11.52
C ARG A 142 -17.80 7.91 10.27
N MET A 143 -17.93 7.05 9.27
CA MET A 143 -17.06 7.07 8.09
C MET A 143 -17.34 8.23 7.11
N ARG A 144 -18.55 8.85 7.17
CA ARG A 144 -18.98 9.84 6.16
C ARG A 144 -19.30 11.22 6.73
N ARG A 145 -19.12 11.44 8.03
CA ARG A 145 -19.49 12.68 8.73
C ARG A 145 -18.83 12.79 10.09
N GLY A 146 -18.94 13.97 10.71
CA GLY A 146 -18.46 14.22 12.06
C GLY A 146 -17.07 14.83 12.10
N VAL A 147 -16.61 15.14 13.33
CA VAL A 147 -15.39 15.93 13.54
C VAL A 147 -14.14 15.31 12.92
N TYR A 148 -14.02 13.99 12.94
CA TYR A 148 -12.86 13.29 12.38
C TYR A 148 -12.82 13.39 10.84
N TRP A 149 -13.96 13.19 10.19
CA TRP A 149 -14.11 13.41 8.74
C TRP A 149 -13.82 14.87 8.36
N ASP A 150 -14.42 15.82 9.07
CA ASP A 150 -14.29 17.24 8.75
C ASP A 150 -12.84 17.71 8.90
N LYS A 151 -12.13 17.28 9.95
CA LYS A 151 -10.70 17.60 10.17
C LYS A 151 -9.76 16.97 9.15
N MET A 152 -10.02 15.73 8.79
CA MET A 152 -9.26 15.06 7.74
C MET A 152 -9.46 15.74 6.39
N LEU A 153 -10.69 16.10 6.06
CA LEU A 153 -11.01 16.82 4.82
C LEU A 153 -10.37 18.22 4.79
N GLU A 154 -10.44 18.97 5.89
CA GLU A 154 -9.76 20.26 6.06
C GLU A 154 -8.26 20.13 5.79
N PHE A 155 -7.64 19.09 6.31
CA PHE A 155 -6.22 18.83 6.11
C PHE A 155 -5.89 18.54 4.65
N PHE A 156 -6.64 17.68 3.98
CA PHE A 156 -6.47 17.40 2.55
C PHE A 156 -6.63 18.66 1.68
N GLU A 157 -7.61 19.50 1.98
CA GLU A 157 -7.87 20.72 1.24
C GLU A 157 -6.73 21.74 1.31
N GLN A 158 -6.02 21.79 2.45
CA GLN A 158 -4.94 22.74 2.67
C GLN A 158 -3.55 22.18 2.29
N ALA A 159 -3.44 20.89 2.00
CA ALA A 159 -2.19 20.20 1.72
C ALA A 159 -1.37 20.83 0.57
N ALA A 160 -2.03 21.23 -0.50
CA ALA A 160 -1.37 21.89 -1.64
C ALA A 160 -0.73 23.24 -1.25
N GLY A 161 -1.44 24.04 -0.46
CA GLY A 161 -0.91 25.30 0.08
C GLY A 161 0.30 25.11 0.99
N ALA A 162 0.39 23.98 1.68
CA ALA A 162 1.53 23.56 2.48
C ALA A 162 2.69 22.99 1.65
N GLY A 163 2.48 22.71 0.36
CA GLY A 163 3.51 22.29 -0.57
C GLY A 163 3.65 20.79 -0.77
N ALA A 164 2.62 20.00 -0.44
CA ALA A 164 2.52 18.61 -0.87
C ALA A 164 2.44 18.52 -2.41
N ASP A 165 2.97 17.44 -2.98
CA ASP A 165 2.90 17.14 -4.40
C ASP A 165 1.89 16.02 -4.71
N LEU A 166 1.75 15.03 -3.79
CA LEU A 166 0.85 13.90 -3.91
C LEU A 166 0.03 13.73 -2.63
N LEU A 167 -1.20 13.20 -2.78
CA LEU A 167 -2.03 12.75 -1.67
C LEU A 167 -2.24 11.24 -1.71
N ALA A 168 -2.07 10.60 -0.57
CA ALA A 168 -2.39 9.20 -0.32
C ALA A 168 -3.15 9.07 1.01
N ILE A 169 -3.66 7.89 1.31
CA ILE A 169 -4.25 7.54 2.61
C ILE A 169 -4.21 6.03 2.80
N GLU A 170 -4.26 5.59 4.05
CA GLU A 170 -4.54 4.21 4.45
C GLU A 170 -5.93 4.12 5.04
N SER A 171 -6.93 3.92 4.19
CA SER A 171 -8.33 3.96 4.63
C SER A 171 -8.73 2.73 5.46
N THR A 172 -9.63 2.96 6.43
CA THR A 172 -9.98 1.98 7.48
C THR A 172 -11.41 1.45 7.39
N GLY A 173 -12.18 1.85 6.36
CA GLY A 173 -13.58 1.40 6.22
C GLY A 173 -13.73 -0.12 6.19
N GLY A 174 -14.53 -0.69 7.10
CA GLY A 174 -14.73 -2.13 7.25
C GLY A 174 -13.68 -2.84 8.13
N LYS A 175 -12.69 -2.10 8.67
CA LYS A 175 -11.58 -2.67 9.44
C LYS A 175 -12.03 -3.46 10.67
N GLU A 176 -13.00 -2.99 11.43
CA GLU A 176 -13.46 -3.66 12.67
C GLU A 176 -13.99 -5.07 12.40
N ILE A 177 -14.77 -5.24 11.32
CA ILE A 177 -15.22 -6.57 10.90
C ILE A 177 -14.06 -7.42 10.40
N SER A 178 -13.12 -6.82 9.67
CA SER A 178 -11.93 -7.51 9.19
C SER A 178 -11.06 -8.04 10.33
N ASP A 179 -10.81 -7.23 11.36
CA ASP A 179 -9.96 -7.62 12.50
C ASP A 179 -10.57 -8.81 13.27
N GLU A 180 -11.88 -8.79 13.53
CA GLU A 180 -12.58 -9.89 14.17
C GLU A 180 -12.58 -11.15 13.28
N ALA A 181 -12.79 -10.98 11.98
CA ALA A 181 -12.77 -12.06 11.01
C ALA A 181 -11.39 -12.71 10.86
N LEU A 182 -10.32 -11.91 10.90
CA LEU A 182 -8.94 -12.41 10.90
C LEU A 182 -8.68 -13.32 12.09
N MET A 183 -9.04 -12.88 13.29
CA MET A 183 -8.83 -13.66 14.52
C MET A 183 -9.61 -14.97 14.53
N ASN A 184 -10.74 -15.02 13.86
CA ASN A 184 -11.58 -16.22 13.74
C ASN A 184 -11.28 -17.05 12.47
N ALA A 185 -10.39 -16.59 11.60
CA ALA A 185 -10.14 -17.15 10.28
C ALA A 185 -11.44 -17.37 9.46
N ASP A 186 -12.35 -16.38 9.50
CA ASP A 186 -13.67 -16.43 8.85
C ASP A 186 -13.61 -15.72 7.49
N LEU A 187 -13.53 -16.51 6.39
CA LEU A 187 -13.51 -15.96 5.03
C LEU A 187 -14.80 -15.25 4.64
N ARG A 188 -15.95 -15.65 5.17
CA ARG A 188 -17.24 -15.01 4.87
C ARG A 188 -17.29 -13.60 5.47
N ALA A 189 -16.88 -13.45 6.72
CA ALA A 189 -16.80 -12.14 7.38
C ALA A 189 -15.70 -11.26 6.75
N LEU A 190 -14.56 -11.84 6.35
CA LEU A 190 -13.54 -11.14 5.56
C LEU A 190 -14.08 -10.67 4.20
N LEU A 191 -14.88 -11.51 3.50
CA LEU A 191 -15.52 -11.12 2.24
C LEU A 191 -16.50 -9.95 2.46
N PHE A 192 -17.23 -9.93 3.57
CA PHE A 192 -18.13 -8.83 3.91
C PHE A 192 -17.34 -7.53 4.15
N ALA A 193 -16.26 -7.60 4.93
CA ALA A 193 -15.40 -6.44 5.19
C ALA A 193 -14.74 -5.90 3.91
N LEU A 194 -14.05 -6.75 3.16
CA LEU A 194 -13.22 -6.37 2.01
C LEU A 194 -13.99 -6.23 0.70
N GLY A 195 -15.09 -6.95 0.53
CA GLY A 195 -15.88 -6.98 -0.71
C GLY A 195 -17.15 -6.13 -0.68
N VAL A 196 -17.64 -5.76 0.52
CA VAL A 196 -18.87 -4.96 0.67
C VAL A 196 -18.58 -3.63 1.36
N LEU A 197 -18.07 -3.64 2.60
CA LEU A 197 -17.92 -2.42 3.39
C LEU A 197 -16.79 -1.54 2.85
N ALA A 198 -15.60 -2.09 2.73
CA ALA A 198 -14.42 -1.33 2.30
C ALA A 198 -14.57 -0.71 0.90
N PRO A 199 -15.07 -1.39 -0.14
CA PRO A 199 -15.29 -0.76 -1.45
C PRO A 199 -16.27 0.41 -1.41
N ARG A 200 -17.31 0.35 -0.61
CA ARG A 200 -18.31 1.42 -0.46
C ARG A 200 -17.74 2.63 0.27
N ASP A 201 -16.86 2.41 1.27
CA ASP A 201 -16.13 3.49 1.91
C ASP A 201 -15.10 4.10 0.96
N MET A 202 -14.33 3.28 0.27
CA MET A 202 -13.34 3.70 -0.71
C MET A 202 -13.94 4.58 -1.82
N GLU A 203 -15.11 4.22 -2.32
CA GLU A 203 -15.79 5.04 -3.33
C GLU A 203 -16.16 6.42 -2.78
N PHE A 204 -16.69 6.48 -1.58
CA PHE A 204 -17.03 7.74 -0.92
C PHE A 204 -15.80 8.61 -0.68
N LEU A 205 -14.78 8.05 -0.03
CA LEU A 205 -13.55 8.74 0.34
C LEU A 205 -12.79 9.24 -0.90
N TRP A 206 -12.54 8.35 -1.86
CA TRP A 206 -11.73 8.68 -3.04
C TRP A 206 -12.43 9.62 -4.02
N ARG A 207 -13.76 9.66 -4.04
CA ARG A 207 -14.49 10.70 -4.75
C ARG A 207 -14.17 12.09 -4.19
N ALA A 208 -14.11 12.25 -2.87
CA ALA A 208 -13.71 13.49 -2.23
C ALA A 208 -12.25 13.85 -2.51
N LEU A 209 -11.32 12.89 -2.31
CA LEU A 209 -9.88 13.09 -2.50
C LEU A 209 -9.52 13.47 -3.94
N VAL A 210 -10.08 12.77 -4.94
CA VAL A 210 -9.85 13.09 -6.36
C VAL A 210 -10.40 14.46 -6.71
N THR A 211 -11.55 14.86 -6.14
CA THR A 211 -12.12 16.21 -6.32
C THR A 211 -11.18 17.28 -5.76
N ILE A 212 -10.60 17.05 -4.58
CA ILE A 212 -9.61 17.95 -3.98
C ILE A 212 -8.35 18.02 -4.86
N CYS A 213 -7.81 16.89 -5.27
CA CYS A 213 -6.62 16.83 -6.13
C CYS A 213 -6.84 17.57 -7.46
N ALA A 214 -8.00 17.39 -8.10
CA ALA A 214 -8.33 18.07 -9.35
C ALA A 214 -8.40 19.59 -9.19
N ARG A 215 -8.91 20.08 -8.05
CA ARG A 215 -9.02 21.51 -7.75
C ARG A 215 -7.69 22.13 -7.36
N THR A 216 -6.83 21.39 -6.66
CA THR A 216 -5.59 21.90 -6.06
C THR A 216 -4.34 21.62 -6.91
N GLY A 217 -4.44 20.78 -7.94
CA GLY A 217 -3.32 20.37 -8.77
C GLY A 217 -2.43 19.29 -8.16
N LEU A 218 -2.83 18.71 -7.01
CA LEU A 218 -2.14 17.58 -6.40
C LEU A 218 -2.36 16.30 -7.19
N VAL A 219 -1.39 15.39 -7.10
CA VAL A 219 -1.52 14.05 -7.67
C VAL A 219 -2.29 13.16 -6.70
N ALA A 220 -3.40 12.57 -7.15
CA ALA A 220 -4.12 11.54 -6.41
C ALA A 220 -3.32 10.24 -6.46
N SER A 221 -2.52 9.97 -5.43
CA SER A 221 -1.53 8.90 -5.43
C SER A 221 -2.16 7.52 -5.35
N GLY A 222 -2.95 7.26 -4.33
CA GLY A 222 -3.61 5.97 -4.15
C GLY A 222 -3.78 5.60 -2.67
N ASP A 223 -4.27 4.41 -2.47
CA ASP A 223 -4.54 3.82 -1.16
C ASP A 223 -3.83 2.47 -1.04
N THR A 224 -3.65 1.99 0.17
CA THR A 224 -3.20 0.64 0.45
C THR A 224 -4.08 -0.02 1.50
N ALA A 225 -4.15 -1.34 1.44
CA ALA A 225 -4.87 -2.16 2.41
C ALA A 225 -4.03 -2.42 3.69
N CYS A 226 -3.29 -1.41 4.19
CA CYS A 226 -2.41 -1.55 5.35
C CYS A 226 -3.16 -2.12 6.56
N GLY A 227 -4.28 -1.52 6.95
CA GLY A 227 -5.12 -2.00 8.05
C GLY A 227 -5.71 -3.40 7.88
N PHE A 228 -5.54 -4.03 6.73
CA PHE A 228 -6.06 -5.36 6.38
C PHE A 228 -4.92 -6.34 6.08
N GLY A 229 -4.23 -6.15 4.95
CA GLY A 229 -3.17 -7.06 4.50
C GLY A 229 -1.94 -7.04 5.39
N ASN A 230 -1.47 -5.87 5.81
CA ASN A 230 -0.34 -5.75 6.73
C ASN A 230 -0.70 -6.27 8.13
N THR A 231 -1.92 -5.97 8.63
CA THR A 231 -2.40 -6.54 9.90
C THR A 231 -2.41 -8.07 9.85
N ALA A 232 -2.92 -8.68 8.77
CA ALA A 232 -2.92 -10.13 8.60
C ALA A 232 -1.49 -10.70 8.59
N MET A 233 -0.55 -10.03 7.91
CA MET A 233 0.85 -10.39 7.83
C MET A 233 1.51 -10.39 9.23
N VAL A 234 1.36 -9.32 9.99
CA VAL A 234 1.93 -9.19 11.34
C VAL A 234 1.35 -10.25 12.29
N LEU A 235 0.04 -10.49 12.24
CA LEU A 235 -0.60 -11.54 13.05
C LEU A 235 -0.10 -12.95 12.66
N ALA A 236 0.16 -13.19 11.38
CA ALA A 236 0.70 -14.47 10.91
C ALA A 236 2.14 -14.70 11.40
N GLU A 237 2.97 -13.67 11.41
CA GLU A 237 4.34 -13.77 11.94
C GLU A 237 4.37 -13.98 13.46
N GLN A 238 3.41 -13.41 14.16
CA GLN A 238 3.18 -13.67 15.59
C GLN A 238 2.52 -15.05 15.84
N LYS A 239 2.22 -15.83 14.79
CA LYS A 239 1.57 -17.15 14.85
C LYS A 239 0.15 -17.12 15.42
N LEU A 240 -0.50 -15.97 15.42
CA LEU A 240 -1.89 -15.78 15.86
C LEU A 240 -2.87 -16.24 14.78
N VAL A 241 -2.53 -16.01 13.51
CA VAL A 241 -3.30 -16.52 12.37
C VAL A 241 -2.42 -17.36 11.44
N PRO A 242 -2.99 -18.18 10.55
CA PRO A 242 -2.21 -18.93 9.55
C PRO A 242 -1.58 -18.02 8.50
N ARG A 243 -0.37 -18.33 8.02
CA ARG A 243 0.28 -17.63 6.90
C ARG A 243 -0.51 -17.77 5.60
N VAL A 244 -1.13 -18.92 5.36
CA VAL A 244 -2.02 -19.12 4.20
C VAL A 244 -3.23 -18.19 4.24
N LEU A 245 -3.79 -17.87 5.41
CA LEU A 245 -4.85 -16.85 5.54
C LEU A 245 -4.34 -15.46 5.19
N ALA A 246 -3.16 -15.07 5.70
CA ALA A 246 -2.56 -13.77 5.38
C ALA A 246 -2.32 -13.62 3.86
N ALA A 247 -1.87 -14.67 3.18
CA ALA A 247 -1.73 -14.70 1.73
C ALA A 247 -3.08 -14.48 1.01
N VAL A 248 -4.15 -15.15 1.47
CA VAL A 248 -5.51 -14.97 0.91
C VAL A 248 -6.01 -13.54 1.13
N VAL A 249 -5.82 -12.98 2.33
CA VAL A 249 -6.24 -11.60 2.65
C VAL A 249 -5.51 -10.57 1.78
N ARG A 250 -4.23 -10.77 1.51
CA ARG A 250 -3.45 -9.92 0.60
C ARG A 250 -4.08 -9.84 -0.78
N VAL A 251 -4.43 -10.99 -1.38
CA VAL A 251 -5.07 -11.02 -2.70
C VAL A 251 -6.50 -10.47 -2.64
N ALA A 252 -7.24 -10.79 -1.58
CA ALA A 252 -8.60 -10.30 -1.35
C ALA A 252 -8.69 -8.78 -1.14
N SER A 253 -7.59 -8.14 -0.73
CA SER A 253 -7.51 -6.69 -0.55
C SER A 253 -7.38 -5.92 -1.88
N VAL A 254 -6.98 -6.57 -2.96
CA VAL A 254 -6.78 -5.94 -4.27
C VAL A 254 -8.03 -5.20 -4.77
N PRO A 255 -9.24 -5.80 -4.76
CA PRO A 255 -10.43 -5.15 -5.32
C PRO A 255 -10.83 -3.85 -4.60
N ARG A 256 -10.65 -3.79 -3.26
CA ARG A 256 -10.91 -2.54 -2.53
C ARG A 256 -9.94 -1.44 -2.94
N SER A 257 -8.64 -1.75 -3.07
CA SER A 257 -7.62 -0.77 -3.46
C SER A 257 -7.80 -0.30 -4.91
N LEU A 258 -8.30 -1.16 -5.81
CA LEU A 258 -8.68 -0.78 -7.18
C LEU A 258 -9.77 0.29 -7.25
N VAL A 259 -10.61 0.43 -6.22
CA VAL A 259 -11.65 1.47 -6.20
C VAL A 259 -11.05 2.87 -6.25
N ALA A 260 -9.93 3.13 -5.55
CA ALA A 260 -9.24 4.42 -5.61
C ALA A 260 -8.90 4.84 -7.05
N TYR A 261 -8.37 3.90 -7.82
CA TYR A 261 -8.01 4.14 -9.22
C TYR A 261 -9.22 4.31 -10.12
N ARG A 262 -10.31 3.59 -9.86
CA ARG A 262 -11.61 3.80 -10.55
C ARG A 262 -12.18 5.18 -10.28
N MET A 263 -11.92 5.74 -9.11
CA MET A 263 -12.31 7.11 -8.77
C MET A 263 -11.39 8.15 -9.40
N GLY A 264 -10.20 7.79 -9.87
CA GLY A 264 -9.29 8.71 -10.55
C GLY A 264 -7.91 8.87 -9.92
N ALA A 265 -7.53 8.04 -8.94
CA ALA A 265 -6.14 7.95 -8.50
C ALA A 265 -5.26 7.45 -9.66
N VAL A 266 -3.98 7.85 -9.66
CA VAL A 266 -3.06 7.55 -10.77
C VAL A 266 -1.78 6.84 -10.32
N GLY A 267 -1.50 6.77 -9.04
CA GLY A 267 -0.24 6.23 -8.51
C GLY A 267 0.83 7.32 -8.26
N PRO A 268 2.02 6.92 -7.81
CA PRO A 268 2.36 5.57 -7.38
C PRO A 268 1.51 5.15 -6.17
N SER A 269 1.06 3.89 -6.14
CA SER A 269 0.35 3.39 -4.97
C SER A 269 1.23 3.53 -3.74
N LYS A 270 0.62 3.85 -2.59
CA LYS A 270 1.28 3.58 -1.32
C LYS A 270 1.27 2.06 -1.09
N ASP A 271 2.30 1.53 -0.44
CA ASP A 271 2.32 0.09 -0.22
C ASP A 271 2.99 -0.36 1.07
N CYS A 272 2.19 -0.88 1.97
CA CYS A 272 2.60 -1.70 3.09
C CYS A 272 1.84 -3.04 3.15
N ALA A 273 0.82 -3.23 2.32
CA ALA A 273 0.04 -4.47 2.23
C ALA A 273 0.49 -5.39 1.09
N TYR A 274 1.37 -4.92 0.23
CA TYR A 274 1.95 -5.63 -0.92
C TYR A 274 0.92 -6.09 -1.97
N GLU A 275 -0.24 -5.43 -2.09
CA GLU A 275 -1.17 -5.66 -3.20
C GLU A 275 -0.77 -4.91 -4.49
N GLY A 276 0.23 -4.04 -4.41
CA GLY A 276 0.73 -3.22 -5.51
C GLY A 276 0.99 -3.96 -6.82
N PRO A 277 1.62 -5.16 -6.83
CA PRO A 277 1.82 -5.93 -8.07
C PRO A 277 0.53 -6.18 -8.84
N TYR A 278 -0.57 -6.50 -8.15
CA TYR A 278 -1.89 -6.68 -8.77
C TYR A 278 -2.44 -5.37 -9.35
N LEU A 279 -2.27 -4.25 -8.61
CA LEU A 279 -2.69 -2.93 -9.08
C LEU A 279 -1.93 -2.52 -10.34
N LYS A 280 -0.63 -2.75 -10.37
CA LYS A 280 0.20 -2.50 -11.56
C LYS A 280 -0.22 -3.38 -12.74
N ALA A 281 -0.47 -4.67 -12.52
CA ALA A 281 -0.90 -5.58 -13.58
C ALA A 281 -2.28 -5.21 -14.15
N ILE A 282 -3.25 -4.88 -13.28
CA ILE A 282 -4.65 -4.60 -13.68
C ILE A 282 -4.79 -3.18 -14.22
N ALA A 283 -4.34 -2.18 -13.46
CA ALA A 283 -4.56 -0.77 -13.75
C ALA A 283 -3.40 -0.09 -14.48
N GLY A 284 -2.21 -0.70 -14.53
CA GLY A 284 -1.03 -0.11 -15.18
C GLY A 284 -0.40 1.05 -14.43
N VAL A 285 -0.82 1.30 -13.21
CA VAL A 285 -0.28 2.39 -12.38
C VAL A 285 1.09 2.02 -11.81
N PRO A 286 1.99 3.00 -11.59
CA PRO A 286 3.23 2.74 -10.88
C PRO A 286 2.95 2.39 -9.42
N ILE A 287 3.85 1.60 -8.82
CA ILE A 287 3.71 1.13 -7.44
C ILE A 287 4.94 1.48 -6.60
N ALA A 288 4.68 1.88 -5.36
CA ALA A 288 5.67 1.92 -4.30
C ALA A 288 5.56 0.63 -3.48
N MET A 289 6.69 -0.03 -3.24
CA MET A 289 6.74 -1.27 -2.46
C MET A 289 7.66 -1.06 -1.27
N GLU A 290 7.21 -1.45 -0.09
CA GLU A 290 8.06 -1.42 1.10
C GLU A 290 9.26 -2.36 0.97
N GLY A 291 10.42 -1.83 1.32
CA GLY A 291 11.70 -2.50 1.17
C GLY A 291 11.99 -3.57 2.21
N ARG A 292 13.17 -4.16 2.07
CA ARG A 292 13.63 -5.25 2.95
C ARG A 292 13.65 -4.86 4.41
N THR A 293 14.03 -3.62 4.74
CA THR A 293 14.08 -3.18 6.14
C THR A 293 12.68 -3.16 6.77
N ALA A 294 11.66 -2.68 6.06
CA ALA A 294 10.29 -2.74 6.53
C ALA A 294 9.78 -4.18 6.63
N ALA A 295 10.04 -5.02 5.62
CA ALA A 295 9.72 -6.44 5.67
C ALA A 295 10.38 -7.13 6.88
N CYS A 296 11.66 -6.84 7.16
CA CYS A 296 12.36 -7.37 8.33
C CYS A 296 11.78 -6.85 9.65
N ALA A 297 11.34 -5.59 9.71
CA ALA A 297 10.70 -5.02 10.90
C ALA A 297 9.40 -5.74 11.24
N HIS A 298 8.69 -6.25 10.23
CA HIS A 298 7.47 -7.03 10.40
C HIS A 298 7.71 -8.55 10.39
N LEU A 299 8.97 -9.01 10.32
CA LEU A 299 9.35 -10.42 10.15
C LEU A 299 8.68 -11.06 8.91
N SER A 300 8.39 -10.26 7.90
CA SER A 300 7.69 -10.70 6.71
C SER A 300 8.65 -11.32 5.67
N PRO A 301 8.32 -12.50 5.11
CA PRO A 301 9.18 -13.20 4.17
C PRO A 301 9.06 -12.71 2.71
N VAL A 302 8.63 -11.46 2.49
CA VAL A 302 8.37 -10.89 1.15
C VAL A 302 9.44 -9.89 0.69
N GLY A 303 10.55 -9.76 1.44
CA GLY A 303 11.51 -8.69 1.24
C GLY A 303 12.18 -8.66 -0.14
N ASN A 304 12.52 -9.80 -0.75
CA ASN A 304 13.12 -9.83 -2.08
C ASN A 304 12.06 -9.79 -3.18
N ILE A 305 11.00 -10.60 -3.05
CA ILE A 305 9.98 -10.70 -4.10
C ILE A 305 9.23 -9.37 -4.30
N ALA A 306 9.06 -8.56 -3.26
CA ALA A 306 8.47 -7.23 -3.36
C ALA A 306 9.27 -6.32 -4.31
N GLN A 307 10.58 -6.50 -4.41
CA GLN A 307 11.45 -5.75 -5.31
C GLN A 307 11.27 -6.09 -6.79
N ALA A 308 10.72 -7.26 -7.11
CA ALA A 308 10.67 -7.82 -8.46
C ALA A 308 9.93 -6.93 -9.48
N VAL A 309 8.95 -6.14 -9.05
CA VAL A 309 8.10 -5.32 -9.93
C VAL A 309 7.90 -3.88 -9.45
N CYS A 310 8.61 -3.43 -8.40
CA CYS A 310 8.46 -2.10 -7.81
C CYS A 310 8.90 -0.97 -8.77
N ASP A 311 8.26 0.20 -8.65
CA ASP A 311 8.66 1.42 -9.36
C ASP A 311 9.29 2.44 -8.39
N CYS A 312 8.77 2.46 -7.15
CA CYS A 312 9.39 3.14 -6.02
C CYS A 312 9.74 2.07 -4.98
N TRP A 313 10.97 2.12 -4.46
CA TRP A 313 11.43 1.21 -3.42
C TRP A 313 11.42 1.94 -2.09
N SER A 314 10.45 1.61 -1.24
CA SER A 314 10.12 2.35 -0.04
C SER A 314 10.69 1.71 1.21
N ASN A 315 10.92 2.51 2.23
CA ASN A 315 11.30 2.03 3.55
C ASN A 315 10.83 2.98 4.64
N GLU A 316 10.41 2.38 5.75
CA GLU A 316 10.02 3.07 6.97
C GLU A 316 11.16 3.07 7.98
N SER A 317 11.44 4.21 8.60
CA SER A 317 12.52 4.37 9.56
C SER A 317 12.12 5.21 10.76
N VAL A 318 12.62 4.84 11.93
CA VAL A 318 12.43 5.62 13.15
C VAL A 318 13.45 6.75 13.21
N GLN A 319 13.00 7.98 13.28
CA GLN A 319 13.79 9.19 13.05
C GLN A 319 14.85 9.48 14.10
N ASN A 320 14.59 9.15 15.36
CA ASN A 320 15.50 9.45 16.47
C ASN A 320 16.52 8.35 16.76
N VAL A 321 16.44 7.22 16.03
CA VAL A 321 17.44 6.16 16.18
C VAL A 321 18.72 6.58 15.46
N ARG A 322 19.82 6.66 16.19
CA ARG A 322 21.13 6.92 15.64
C ARG A 322 21.93 5.65 15.49
N LEU A 323 22.48 5.47 14.31
CA LEU A 323 23.50 4.47 14.02
C LEU A 323 24.88 5.11 14.11
N LEU A 324 25.94 4.39 13.76
CA LEU A 324 27.34 4.88 13.95
C LEU A 324 27.57 6.24 13.29
N SER A 325 27.08 6.46 12.08
CA SER A 325 27.39 7.65 11.29
C SER A 325 26.25 8.65 11.18
N ALA A 326 24.98 8.20 11.23
CA ALA A 326 23.84 9.05 10.96
C ALA A 326 22.55 8.54 11.63
N ASN A 327 21.47 9.32 11.52
CA ASN A 327 20.12 8.87 11.88
C ASN A 327 19.65 7.73 10.98
N ALA A 328 18.81 6.83 11.51
CA ALA A 328 18.30 5.68 10.78
C ALA A 328 17.64 6.01 9.43
N PRO A 329 16.85 7.08 9.25
CA PRO A 329 16.33 7.47 7.95
C PRO A 329 17.41 7.72 6.89
N THR A 330 18.52 8.39 7.26
CA THR A 330 19.66 8.64 6.36
C THR A 330 20.34 7.34 5.95
N VAL A 331 20.54 6.41 6.88
CA VAL A 331 21.13 5.10 6.60
C VAL A 331 20.18 4.23 5.78
N SER A 332 18.89 4.28 6.06
CA SER A 332 17.87 3.58 5.27
C SER A 332 17.82 4.10 3.83
N LEU A 333 17.92 5.41 3.62
CA LEU A 333 18.03 5.95 2.26
C LEU A 333 19.25 5.39 1.53
N GLU A 334 20.41 5.29 2.19
CA GLU A 334 21.61 4.73 1.56
C GLU A 334 21.39 3.28 1.13
N GLN A 335 20.76 2.46 1.97
CA GLN A 335 20.40 1.10 1.60
C GLN A 335 19.45 1.06 0.40
N LEU A 336 18.39 1.87 0.41
CA LEU A 336 17.46 1.97 -0.71
C LEU A 336 18.16 2.44 -2.00
N ALA A 337 19.11 3.38 -1.90
CA ALA A 337 19.89 3.85 -3.03
C ALA A 337 20.73 2.73 -3.65
N TYR A 338 21.35 1.87 -2.84
CA TYR A 338 22.09 0.70 -3.34
C TYR A 338 21.16 -0.32 -4.00
N ASP A 339 20.03 -0.62 -3.40
CA ASP A 339 19.04 -1.53 -3.96
C ASP A 339 18.48 -1.00 -5.30
N CYS A 340 18.08 0.26 -5.35
CA CYS A 340 17.61 0.92 -6.58
C CYS A 340 18.71 0.95 -7.65
N ARG A 341 19.97 1.22 -7.25
CA ARG A 341 21.10 1.25 -8.18
C ARG A 341 21.35 -0.10 -8.81
N LEU A 342 21.22 -1.20 -8.05
CA LEU A 342 21.34 -2.55 -8.59
C LEU A 342 20.26 -2.85 -9.63
N LEU A 343 19.00 -2.54 -9.33
CA LEU A 343 17.87 -2.72 -10.26
C LEU A 343 18.07 -1.88 -11.52
N ASN A 344 18.43 -0.61 -11.36
CA ASN A 344 18.65 0.31 -12.47
C ASN A 344 19.86 -0.09 -13.34
N ALA A 345 20.91 -0.63 -12.73
CA ALA A 345 22.06 -1.17 -13.46
C ALA A 345 21.65 -2.37 -14.34
N ALA A 346 20.85 -3.29 -13.81
CA ALA A 346 20.33 -4.41 -14.59
C ALA A 346 19.47 -3.94 -15.76
N THR A 347 18.59 -2.95 -15.54
CA THR A 347 17.77 -2.34 -16.60
C THR A 347 18.62 -1.64 -17.68
N ALA A 348 19.64 -0.88 -17.25
CA ALA A 348 20.54 -0.19 -18.16
C ALA A 348 21.40 -1.16 -18.97
N HIS A 349 21.75 -2.31 -18.45
CA HIS A 349 22.51 -3.34 -19.17
C HIS A 349 21.68 -3.97 -20.26
N SER A 350 20.52 -4.55 -19.93
CA SER A 350 19.56 -5.02 -20.93
C SER A 350 18.18 -5.38 -20.30
N PRO A 351 17.10 -5.38 -21.10
CA PRO A 351 15.81 -5.89 -20.65
C PRO A 351 15.86 -7.38 -20.21
N ALA A 352 16.77 -8.17 -20.78
CA ALA A 352 16.94 -9.57 -20.40
C ALA A 352 17.57 -9.72 -19.01
N ASP A 353 18.54 -8.85 -18.68
CA ASP A 353 19.20 -8.88 -17.37
C ASP A 353 18.26 -8.35 -16.28
N ALA A 354 17.44 -7.34 -16.57
CA ALA A 354 16.38 -6.89 -15.65
C ALA A 354 15.41 -8.05 -15.32
N ARG A 355 14.95 -8.80 -16.32
CA ARG A 355 14.10 -9.98 -16.11
C ARG A 355 14.81 -11.09 -15.33
N ARG A 356 16.07 -11.34 -15.62
CA ARG A 356 16.88 -12.34 -14.89
C ARG A 356 17.04 -11.97 -13.42
N LEU A 357 17.30 -10.69 -13.13
CA LEU A 357 17.36 -10.23 -11.74
C LEU A 357 16.00 -10.35 -11.05
N ARG A 358 14.90 -9.97 -11.71
CA ARG A 358 13.54 -10.20 -11.22
C ARG A 358 13.31 -11.68 -10.87
N ASP A 359 13.67 -12.58 -11.76
CA ASP A 359 13.46 -14.02 -11.56
C ASP A 359 14.27 -14.54 -10.36
N TRP A 360 15.49 -14.08 -10.15
CA TRP A 360 16.29 -14.43 -8.97
C TRP A 360 15.67 -13.90 -7.66
N LEU A 361 15.10 -12.68 -7.68
CA LEU A 361 14.38 -12.14 -6.54
C LEU A 361 13.14 -12.99 -6.21
N VAL A 362 12.44 -13.47 -7.23
CA VAL A 362 11.28 -14.37 -7.08
C VAL A 362 11.70 -15.73 -6.52
N ASP A 363 12.71 -16.36 -7.11
CA ASP A 363 13.19 -17.70 -6.74
C ASP A 363 13.74 -17.76 -5.32
N SER A 364 14.22 -16.62 -4.79
CA SER A 364 14.75 -16.56 -3.42
C SER A 364 13.69 -16.74 -2.33
N ASP A 365 12.44 -16.31 -2.60
CA ASP A 365 11.41 -16.21 -1.56
C ASP A 365 10.17 -17.10 -1.84
N ALA A 366 9.77 -17.26 -3.10
CA ALA A 366 8.44 -17.71 -3.46
C ALA A 366 8.07 -19.13 -3.02
N ALA A 367 9.05 -20.05 -2.99
CA ALA A 367 8.79 -21.45 -2.62
C ALA A 367 8.63 -21.68 -1.11
N ARG A 368 8.95 -20.70 -0.29
CA ARG A 368 9.13 -20.87 1.17
C ARG A 368 7.98 -20.31 2.00
N ASP A 369 7.21 -19.40 1.42
CA ASP A 369 6.12 -18.75 2.15
C ASP A 369 4.92 -18.46 1.23
N PRO A 370 3.67 -18.73 1.68
CA PRO A 370 2.47 -18.51 0.87
C PRO A 370 2.25 -17.03 0.55
N GLN A 371 2.70 -16.09 1.40
CA GLN A 371 2.57 -14.67 1.13
C GLN A 371 3.52 -14.21 0.02
N ALA A 372 4.73 -14.78 -0.04
CA ALA A 372 5.65 -14.56 -1.15
C ALA A 372 5.14 -15.25 -2.43
N HIS A 373 4.62 -16.47 -2.32
CA HIS A 373 4.10 -17.22 -3.48
C HIS A 373 3.03 -16.45 -4.25
N VAL A 374 2.05 -15.84 -3.57
CA VAL A 374 0.98 -15.07 -4.24
C VAL A 374 1.48 -13.76 -4.86
N LEU A 375 2.73 -13.34 -4.60
CA LEU A 375 3.38 -12.18 -5.21
C LEU A 375 4.26 -12.54 -6.42
N ARG A 376 4.42 -13.83 -6.75
CA ARG A 376 5.13 -14.23 -7.97
C ARG A 376 4.49 -13.54 -9.18
N PRO A 377 5.29 -12.92 -10.06
CA PRO A 377 4.76 -12.18 -11.22
C PRO A 377 3.84 -13.01 -12.12
N ASP A 378 4.12 -14.29 -12.33
CA ASP A 378 3.28 -15.22 -13.09
C ASP A 378 1.94 -15.51 -12.38
N VAL A 379 1.98 -15.75 -11.05
CA VAL A 379 0.78 -15.93 -10.22
C VAL A 379 -0.04 -14.65 -10.17
N VAL A 380 0.60 -13.49 -9.99
CA VAL A 380 -0.09 -12.19 -10.02
C VAL A 380 -0.84 -12.01 -11.34
N LEU A 381 -0.21 -12.25 -12.50
CA LEU A 381 -0.86 -12.13 -13.79
C LEU A 381 -2.03 -13.12 -13.98
N GLN A 382 -1.88 -14.34 -13.47
CA GLN A 382 -2.93 -15.36 -13.51
C GLN A 382 -4.15 -14.93 -12.66
N LEU A 383 -3.93 -14.55 -11.40
CA LEU A 383 -4.99 -14.15 -10.49
C LEU A 383 -5.61 -12.80 -10.90
N ALA A 384 -4.79 -11.85 -11.36
CA ALA A 384 -5.26 -10.55 -11.86
C ALA A 384 -6.24 -10.70 -13.04
N ARG A 385 -6.02 -11.66 -13.95
CA ARG A 385 -6.97 -11.94 -15.04
C ARG A 385 -8.32 -12.40 -14.50
N ARG A 386 -8.31 -13.31 -13.52
CA ARG A 386 -9.55 -13.79 -12.88
C ARG A 386 -10.28 -12.66 -12.16
N ILE A 387 -9.56 -11.85 -11.37
CA ILE A 387 -10.12 -10.71 -10.64
C ILE A 387 -10.66 -9.65 -11.62
N GLY A 388 -9.90 -9.31 -12.64
CA GLY A 388 -10.27 -8.28 -13.62
C GLY A 388 -11.45 -8.67 -14.51
N SER A 389 -11.76 -9.95 -14.66
CA SER A 389 -12.94 -10.41 -15.41
C SER A 389 -14.26 -10.18 -14.67
N GLU A 390 -14.23 -9.98 -13.36
CA GLU A 390 -15.43 -9.83 -12.54
C GLU A 390 -15.92 -8.37 -12.52
N ALA A 391 -17.26 -8.20 -12.57
CA ALA A 391 -17.88 -6.89 -12.82
C ALA A 391 -17.97 -5.96 -11.61
N THR A 392 -17.99 -6.51 -10.39
CA THR A 392 -18.21 -5.72 -9.16
C THR A 392 -17.11 -5.98 -8.13
N PRO A 393 -16.81 -5.02 -7.22
CA PRO A 393 -15.84 -5.24 -6.14
C PRO A 393 -16.14 -6.49 -5.30
N TYR A 394 -17.41 -6.77 -5.01
CA TYR A 394 -17.83 -7.98 -4.33
C TYR A 394 -17.40 -9.25 -5.07
N ARG A 395 -17.76 -9.37 -6.35
CA ARG A 395 -17.39 -10.53 -7.17
C ARG A 395 -15.88 -10.65 -7.34
N GLN A 396 -15.21 -9.54 -7.50
CA GLN A 396 -13.73 -9.48 -7.58
C GLN A 396 -13.09 -9.99 -6.30
N THR A 397 -13.57 -9.58 -5.11
CA THR A 397 -13.04 -10.03 -3.82
C THR A 397 -13.33 -11.51 -3.59
N ARG A 398 -14.54 -11.95 -3.88
CA ARG A 398 -14.89 -13.38 -3.82
C ARG A 398 -14.01 -14.22 -4.74
N CYS A 399 -13.85 -13.79 -5.99
CA CYS A 399 -12.96 -14.44 -6.96
C CYS A 399 -11.50 -14.45 -6.47
N ALA A 400 -11.01 -13.35 -5.90
CA ALA A 400 -9.66 -13.23 -5.36
C ALA A 400 -9.40 -14.25 -4.24
N MET A 401 -10.34 -14.39 -3.30
CA MET A 401 -10.23 -15.37 -2.21
C MET A 401 -10.19 -16.80 -2.72
N ILE A 402 -11.15 -17.17 -3.57
CA ILE A 402 -11.23 -18.53 -4.16
C ILE A 402 -9.97 -18.81 -4.97
N ALA A 403 -9.57 -17.87 -5.82
CA ALA A 403 -8.42 -18.04 -6.70
C ALA A 403 -7.09 -18.15 -5.93
N ALA A 404 -6.94 -17.40 -4.84
CA ALA A 404 -5.74 -17.49 -3.99
C ALA A 404 -5.67 -18.84 -3.27
N VAL A 405 -6.78 -19.32 -2.73
CA VAL A 405 -6.85 -20.65 -2.09
C VAL A 405 -6.55 -21.77 -3.10
N ASP A 406 -7.18 -21.74 -4.27
CA ASP A 406 -6.96 -22.72 -5.35
C ASP A 406 -5.49 -22.77 -5.78
N GLU A 407 -4.86 -21.58 -5.91
CA GLU A 407 -3.46 -21.48 -6.32
C GLU A 407 -2.51 -22.02 -5.23
N LEU A 408 -2.75 -21.72 -3.96
CA LEU A 408 -1.93 -22.25 -2.87
C LEU A 408 -2.06 -23.78 -2.76
N GLU A 409 -3.27 -24.36 -2.96
CA GLU A 409 -3.47 -25.80 -3.03
C GLU A 409 -2.74 -26.44 -4.23
N ARG A 410 -2.83 -25.79 -5.40
CA ARG A 410 -2.10 -26.24 -6.60
C ARG A 410 -0.59 -26.26 -6.32
N ALA A 411 -0.05 -25.14 -5.85
CA ALA A 411 1.37 -24.98 -5.60
C ALA A 411 1.91 -25.98 -4.56
N GLN A 412 1.15 -26.23 -3.49
CA GLN A 412 1.50 -27.25 -2.51
C GLN A 412 1.50 -28.65 -3.11
N ARG A 413 0.47 -29.02 -3.89
CA ARG A 413 0.36 -30.35 -4.52
C ARG A 413 1.46 -30.59 -5.56
N GLU A 414 1.87 -29.56 -6.28
CA GLU A 414 2.88 -29.63 -7.33
C GLU A 414 4.32 -29.46 -6.80
N GLY A 415 4.47 -29.22 -5.50
CA GLY A 415 5.77 -29.06 -4.84
C GLY A 415 6.44 -27.71 -5.10
N GLU A 416 5.70 -26.72 -5.62
CA GLU A 416 6.19 -25.34 -5.83
C GLU A 416 6.18 -24.52 -4.54
N LEU A 417 5.38 -24.92 -3.56
CA LEU A 417 5.26 -24.26 -2.26
C LEU A 417 5.35 -25.30 -1.14
N GLU A 418 6.34 -25.13 -0.27
CA GLU A 418 6.53 -25.96 0.91
C GLU A 418 5.73 -25.42 2.10
N LEU A 419 4.70 -26.14 2.52
CA LEU A 419 3.89 -25.76 3.68
C LEU A 419 4.11 -26.73 4.86
N PRO A 420 4.35 -26.21 6.06
CA PRO A 420 4.31 -27.03 7.27
C PRO A 420 2.94 -27.70 7.45
N PRO A 421 2.86 -28.86 8.13
CA PRO A 421 1.60 -29.59 8.30
C PRO A 421 0.45 -28.75 8.93
N ARG A 422 0.79 -27.78 9.78
CA ARG A 422 -0.20 -26.85 10.35
C ARG A 422 -0.83 -25.98 9.26
N GLU A 423 -0.02 -25.40 8.41
CA GLU A 423 -0.47 -24.52 7.31
C GLU A 423 -1.30 -25.31 6.28
N GLY A 424 -0.89 -26.56 5.95
CA GLY A 424 -1.66 -27.41 5.06
C GLY A 424 -3.07 -27.74 5.59
N ARG A 425 -3.23 -27.98 6.90
CA ARG A 425 -4.57 -28.16 7.51
C ARG A 425 -5.40 -26.90 7.43
N TRP A 426 -4.81 -25.73 7.65
CA TRP A 426 -5.51 -24.46 7.52
C TRP A 426 -5.92 -24.19 6.07
N LEU A 427 -5.05 -24.47 5.11
CA LEU A 427 -5.36 -24.31 3.69
C LEU A 427 -6.58 -25.15 3.29
N HIS A 428 -6.62 -26.41 3.75
CA HIS A 428 -7.79 -27.26 3.54
C HIS A 428 -9.08 -26.69 4.17
N ALA A 429 -9.02 -26.16 5.39
CA ALA A 429 -10.15 -25.51 6.04
C ALA A 429 -10.60 -24.25 5.29
N LEU A 430 -9.66 -23.44 4.83
CA LEU A 430 -9.95 -22.24 4.01
C LEU A 430 -10.58 -22.63 2.66
N LYS A 431 -10.17 -23.75 2.05
CA LYS A 431 -10.79 -24.25 0.82
C LYS A 431 -12.29 -24.57 1.02
N GLN A 432 -12.62 -25.28 2.10
CA GLN A 432 -14.02 -25.55 2.42
C GLN A 432 -14.84 -24.28 2.62
N GLN A 433 -14.28 -23.27 3.28
CA GLN A 433 -14.93 -21.98 3.45
C GLN A 433 -15.07 -21.23 2.11
N ALA A 434 -14.02 -21.22 1.28
CA ALA A 434 -14.01 -20.56 -0.01
C ALA A 434 -15.08 -21.12 -0.97
N ASP A 435 -15.25 -22.45 -0.97
CA ASP A 435 -16.28 -23.13 -1.76
C ASP A 435 -17.72 -22.84 -1.28
N ALA A 436 -17.87 -22.44 -0.01
CA ALA A 436 -19.15 -22.08 0.59
C ALA A 436 -19.47 -20.58 0.57
N LEU A 437 -18.60 -19.72 -0.01
CA LEU A 437 -18.85 -18.29 -0.07
C LEU A 437 -20.07 -17.95 -0.93
N PRO A 438 -20.98 -17.07 -0.46
CA PRO A 438 -22.19 -16.70 -1.20
C PRO A 438 -21.86 -16.18 -2.62
N GLU A 439 -22.71 -16.53 -3.59
CA GLU A 439 -22.52 -16.11 -4.98
C GLU A 439 -22.87 -14.64 -5.21
N THR A 440 -23.80 -14.10 -4.43
CA THR A 440 -24.31 -12.73 -4.58
C THR A 440 -24.01 -11.89 -3.36
N GLU A 441 -23.74 -10.60 -3.61
CA GLU A 441 -23.51 -9.60 -2.56
C GLU A 441 -24.71 -9.53 -1.60
N GLN A 442 -25.93 -9.52 -2.13
CA GLN A 442 -27.14 -9.46 -1.31
C GLN A 442 -27.27 -10.72 -0.41
N GLY A 443 -26.96 -11.90 -0.95
CA GLY A 443 -26.98 -13.14 -0.15
C GLY A 443 -25.96 -13.12 0.99
N LEU A 444 -24.80 -12.50 0.80
CA LEU A 444 -23.83 -12.27 1.87
C LEU A 444 -24.36 -11.26 2.90
N ILE A 445 -24.88 -10.13 2.45
CA ILE A 445 -25.45 -9.09 3.31
C ILE A 445 -26.53 -9.68 4.22
N ASP A 446 -27.49 -10.42 3.65
CA ASP A 446 -28.59 -11.04 4.39
C ASP A 446 -28.10 -12.03 5.46
N GLN A 447 -26.99 -12.73 5.21
CA GLN A 447 -26.36 -13.63 6.18
C GLN A 447 -25.59 -12.89 7.28
N MET A 448 -24.98 -11.75 6.96
CA MET A 448 -24.12 -11.02 7.89
C MET A 448 -24.90 -10.05 8.79
N LEU A 449 -25.93 -9.38 8.27
CA LEU A 449 -26.67 -8.35 9.01
C LEU A 449 -27.16 -8.79 10.41
N PRO A 450 -27.70 -10.01 10.59
CA PRO A 450 -28.16 -10.44 11.91
C PRO A 450 -27.07 -10.60 12.97
N ALA A 451 -25.80 -10.75 12.53
CA ALA A 451 -24.65 -10.96 13.41
C ALA A 451 -23.86 -9.66 13.69
N ILE A 452 -24.14 -8.57 12.98
CA ILE A 452 -23.43 -7.30 13.14
C ILE A 452 -23.92 -6.59 14.43
N ASP A 453 -22.96 -6.27 15.29
CA ASP A 453 -23.21 -5.46 16.46
C ASP A 453 -23.27 -3.96 16.09
N PRO A 454 -24.45 -3.29 16.20
CA PRO A 454 -24.58 -1.87 15.88
C PRO A 454 -23.71 -0.95 16.78
N ALA A 455 -23.25 -1.43 17.92
CA ALA A 455 -22.31 -0.69 18.76
C ALA A 455 -20.89 -0.66 18.19
N LYS A 456 -20.59 -1.58 17.29
CA LYS A 456 -19.28 -1.66 16.61
C LYS A 456 -19.30 -1.02 15.21
N VAL A 457 -20.34 -1.26 14.42
CA VAL A 457 -20.42 -0.84 13.02
C VAL A 457 -21.76 -0.19 12.72
N LEU A 458 -21.72 1.05 12.22
CA LEU A 458 -22.90 1.77 11.71
C LEU A 458 -23.09 1.43 10.21
N LEU A 459 -23.93 0.46 9.93
CA LEU A 459 -24.18 0.00 8.55
C LEU A 459 -24.66 1.14 7.62
N ALA A 460 -25.42 2.10 8.16
CA ALA A 460 -25.86 3.28 7.41
C ALA A 460 -24.70 4.12 6.86
N GLU A 461 -23.52 4.10 7.50
CA GLU A 461 -22.31 4.78 7.00
C GLU A 461 -21.74 4.10 5.74
N TYR A 462 -22.20 2.88 5.43
CA TYR A 462 -21.84 2.12 4.23
C TYR A 462 -23.01 2.03 3.22
N GLY A 463 -24.15 2.68 3.52
CA GLY A 463 -25.35 2.61 2.67
C GLY A 463 -26.05 1.24 2.74
N LEU A 464 -26.03 0.62 3.92
CA LEU A 464 -26.71 -0.63 4.25
C LEU A 464 -27.79 -0.41 5.30
#